data_ce12c470fc9395a887d00a29808f6b3a
#
_entry.id   ce12c470fc9395a887d00a29808f6b3a
#
_cell.length_a   1.000
_cell.length_b   1.000
_cell.length_c   1.000
_cell.angle_alpha   90.00
_cell.angle_beta   90.00
_cell.angle_gamma   90.00
#
_symmetry.space_group_name_H-M   'P 1'
#
loop_
_entity.id
_entity.type
_entity.pdbx_description
1 polymer ?
#
loop_
_entity_poly.entity_id
_entity_poly.type
_entity_poly.pdbx_seq_one_letter_code
_entity_poly.pdbx_strand_id
1 'polypeptide(L)'
;TLSGLGVADADRMIAYTFALVAVTILLHGFTLGPLARALDLRSADRPGILFVGASRFTIAFARRLKAQDVPVLIADANWSRISEARLAELEVWYGEILSEAAHHNLNLSRFDHMVAATDNDAYNALVCTDFGPEIGRSEVFQIGKIEGSDRRSMNFTIGGQPLFQPPKTFTELRDLVVDGWNFQATRLTEEFDYERFSATRPEGTHVILWIRPSGNLLFASNEGSGEPGEGDTIIS
;
A
#
# COMPACT_ATOMS: atom_id res chain seq x y z
N THR A 1 -11.73 43.62 24.81
CA THR A 1 -12.80 42.62 25.05
C THR A 1 -14.17 43.30 24.94
N LEU A 2 -15.19 42.59 24.41
CA LEU A 2 -16.57 43.10 24.21
C LEU A 2 -17.18 43.60 25.51
N SER A 3 -16.88 43.02 26.66
CA SER A 3 -17.27 43.46 27.98
C SER A 3 -16.70 44.87 28.32
N GLY A 4 -15.50 45.19 27.86
CA GLY A 4 -14.87 46.50 28.04
C GLY A 4 -15.49 47.62 27.19
N LEU A 5 -16.32 47.27 26.19
CA LEU A 5 -17.04 48.20 25.32
C LEU A 5 -18.48 48.50 25.81
N GLY A 6 -18.88 48.00 26.99
CA GLY A 6 -20.18 48.26 27.58
C GLY A 6 -21.36 47.58 26.88
N VAL A 7 -21.10 46.48 26.11
CA VAL A 7 -22.15 45.72 25.48
C VAL A 7 -22.90 44.90 26.55
N ALA A 8 -24.18 45.17 26.74
CA ALA A 8 -25.02 44.41 27.65
C ALA A 8 -25.02 42.94 27.28
N ASP A 9 -24.91 42.03 28.26
CA ASP A 9 -24.87 40.60 28.10
C ASP A 9 -23.63 40.02 27.36
N ALA A 10 -22.54 40.77 27.19
CA ALA A 10 -21.31 40.31 26.55
C ALA A 10 -20.75 39.04 27.18
N ASP A 11 -20.79 38.89 28.49
CA ASP A 11 -20.33 37.71 29.21
C ASP A 11 -21.20 36.48 28.91
N ARG A 12 -22.53 36.66 28.73
CA ARG A 12 -23.43 35.58 28.30
C ARG A 12 -23.17 35.17 26.87
N MET A 13 -22.90 36.11 25.96
CA MET A 13 -22.53 35.81 24.58
C MET A 13 -21.25 34.98 24.51
N ILE A 14 -20.24 35.31 25.30
CA ILE A 14 -19.00 34.54 25.41
C ILE A 14 -19.29 33.12 25.89
N ALA A 15 -20.05 32.97 26.96
CA ALA A 15 -20.43 31.68 27.52
C ALA A 15 -21.20 30.82 26.49
N TYR A 16 -22.17 31.41 25.75
CA TYR A 16 -22.90 30.70 24.71
C TYR A 16 -22.00 30.29 23.54
N THR A 17 -21.03 31.13 23.14
CA THR A 17 -20.08 30.79 22.09
C THR A 17 -19.22 29.61 22.50
N PHE A 18 -18.67 29.61 23.72
CA PHE A 18 -17.89 28.49 24.23
C PHE A 18 -18.74 27.20 24.36
N ALA A 19 -19.96 27.32 24.85
CA ALA A 19 -20.88 26.17 24.94
C ALA A 19 -21.21 25.60 23.56
N LEU A 20 -21.47 26.45 22.55
CA LEU A 20 -21.72 26.03 21.17
C LEU A 20 -20.52 25.30 20.58
N VAL A 21 -19.33 25.87 20.75
CA VAL A 21 -18.08 25.26 20.27
C VAL A 21 -17.86 23.90 20.94
N ALA A 22 -18.01 23.84 22.27
CA ALA A 22 -17.87 22.56 23.00
C ALA A 22 -18.86 21.51 22.53
N VAL A 23 -20.14 21.86 22.38
CA VAL A 23 -21.20 20.96 21.88
C VAL A 23 -20.86 20.50 20.45
N THR A 24 -20.42 21.40 19.58
CA THR A 24 -20.05 21.08 18.20
C THR A 24 -18.89 20.09 18.14
N ILE A 25 -17.85 20.31 18.94
CA ILE A 25 -16.69 19.39 19.02
C ILE A 25 -17.13 18.01 19.50
N LEU A 26 -17.91 17.95 20.57
CA LEU A 26 -18.40 16.68 21.12
C LEU A 26 -19.30 15.97 20.10
N LEU A 27 -20.24 16.70 19.49
CA LEU A 27 -21.14 16.15 18.50
C LEU A 27 -20.37 15.53 17.33
N HIS A 28 -19.45 16.27 16.71
CA HIS A 28 -18.65 15.76 15.60
C HIS A 28 -17.72 14.62 16.03
N GLY A 29 -17.07 14.73 17.18
CA GLY A 29 -16.17 13.70 17.70
C GLY A 29 -16.87 12.35 17.91
N PHE A 30 -18.10 12.35 18.40
CA PHE A 30 -18.82 11.11 18.66
C PHE A 30 -19.69 10.61 17.50
N THR A 31 -20.10 11.48 16.55
CA THR A 31 -20.99 11.08 15.46
C THR A 31 -20.30 10.74 14.17
N LEU A 32 -19.12 11.32 13.86
CA LEU A 32 -18.41 11.06 12.60
C LEU A 32 -18.01 9.61 12.43
N GLY A 33 -17.52 8.95 13.46
CA GLY A 33 -17.10 7.55 13.40
C GLY A 33 -18.27 6.58 13.10
N PRO A 34 -19.37 6.62 13.85
CA PRO A 34 -20.57 5.82 13.55
C PRO A 34 -21.20 6.16 12.19
N LEU A 35 -21.23 7.45 11.83
CA LEU A 35 -21.77 7.89 10.55
C LEU A 35 -20.94 7.39 9.36
N ALA A 36 -19.62 7.48 9.45
CA ALA A 36 -18.71 6.95 8.42
C ALA A 36 -18.91 5.43 8.23
N ARG A 37 -19.14 4.68 9.32
CA ARG A 37 -19.48 3.25 9.24
C ARG A 37 -20.83 2.99 8.57
N ALA A 38 -21.85 3.77 8.94
CA ALA A 38 -23.19 3.61 8.40
C ALA A 38 -23.32 3.97 6.93
N LEU A 39 -22.44 4.87 6.45
CA LEU A 39 -22.38 5.29 5.05
C LEU A 39 -21.37 4.48 4.22
N ASP A 40 -20.76 3.44 4.82
CA ASP A 40 -19.72 2.61 4.17
C ASP A 40 -18.56 3.43 3.58
N LEU A 41 -18.24 4.56 4.24
CA LEU A 41 -17.12 5.45 3.88
C LEU A 41 -15.79 4.97 4.46
N ARG A 42 -15.75 3.75 5.00
CA ARG A 42 -14.49 3.13 5.40
C ARG A 42 -13.74 2.66 4.17
N SER A 43 -12.44 2.88 4.17
CA SER A 43 -11.49 2.10 3.36
C SER A 43 -11.86 0.62 3.47
N ALA A 44 -11.75 -0.13 2.39
CA ALA A 44 -12.10 -1.55 2.33
C ALA A 44 -11.66 -2.27 3.62
N ASP A 45 -12.47 -3.20 4.13
CA ASP A 45 -12.19 -3.93 5.38
C ASP A 45 -10.83 -4.66 5.39
N ARG A 46 -10.16 -4.75 4.22
CA ARG A 46 -8.82 -5.29 4.05
C ARG A 46 -8.04 -4.42 3.06
N PRO A 47 -6.82 -3.98 3.42
CA PRO A 47 -5.96 -3.23 2.53
C PRO A 47 -5.63 -4.07 1.28
N GLY A 48 -5.83 -3.48 0.11
CA GLY A 48 -5.52 -4.10 -1.17
C GLY A 48 -4.20 -3.61 -1.76
N ILE A 49 -3.70 -4.33 -2.77
CA ILE A 49 -2.52 -3.94 -3.53
C ILE A 49 -2.87 -3.77 -5.01
N LEU A 50 -2.55 -2.58 -5.55
CA LEU A 50 -2.56 -2.30 -6.98
C LEU A 50 -1.18 -2.60 -7.57
N PHE A 51 -1.11 -3.56 -8.48
CA PHE A 51 0.10 -3.83 -9.28
C PHE A 51 0.03 -3.09 -10.60
N VAL A 52 1.07 -2.36 -10.95
CA VAL A 52 1.25 -1.74 -12.27
C VAL A 52 2.34 -2.49 -13.02
N GLY A 53 1.94 -3.13 -14.12
CA GLY A 53 2.77 -4.03 -14.91
C GLY A 53 2.42 -5.51 -14.67
N ALA A 54 1.86 -6.17 -15.68
CA ALA A 54 1.59 -7.60 -15.68
C ALA A 54 2.83 -8.36 -16.16
N SER A 55 3.37 -9.20 -15.31
CA SER A 55 4.51 -10.07 -15.59
C SER A 55 4.33 -11.39 -14.84
N ARG A 56 5.12 -12.41 -15.18
CA ARG A 56 5.10 -13.67 -14.42
C ARG A 56 5.38 -13.45 -12.92
N PHE A 57 6.27 -12.51 -12.60
CA PHE A 57 6.56 -12.13 -11.23
C PHE A 57 5.32 -11.52 -10.54
N THR A 58 4.71 -10.48 -11.12
CA THR A 58 3.54 -9.81 -10.51
C THR A 58 2.33 -10.73 -10.43
N ILE A 59 2.11 -11.58 -11.44
CA ILE A 59 1.03 -12.57 -11.44
C ILE A 59 1.25 -13.61 -10.32
N ALA A 60 2.47 -14.14 -10.16
CA ALA A 60 2.77 -15.10 -9.10
C ALA A 60 2.62 -14.46 -7.72
N PHE A 61 3.08 -13.22 -7.54
CA PHE A 61 2.94 -12.46 -6.30
C PHE A 61 1.46 -12.20 -5.98
N ALA A 62 0.70 -11.66 -6.92
CA ALA A 62 -0.73 -11.40 -6.76
C ALA A 62 -1.53 -12.67 -6.42
N ARG A 63 -1.22 -13.82 -7.06
CA ARG A 63 -1.83 -15.11 -6.73
C ARG A 63 -1.55 -15.53 -5.29
N ARG A 64 -0.32 -15.33 -4.81
CA ARG A 64 0.04 -15.67 -3.43
C ARG A 64 -0.71 -14.80 -2.43
N LEU A 65 -0.82 -13.49 -2.70
CA LEU A 65 -1.58 -12.55 -1.88
C LEU A 65 -3.08 -12.87 -1.88
N LYS A 66 -3.65 -13.14 -3.05
CA LYS A 66 -5.06 -13.56 -3.18
C LYS A 66 -5.36 -14.82 -2.36
N ALA A 67 -4.42 -15.78 -2.31
CA ALA A 67 -4.54 -16.98 -1.48
C ALA A 67 -4.48 -16.69 0.05
N GLN A 68 -4.11 -15.48 0.44
CA GLN A 68 -4.15 -14.96 1.81
C GLN A 68 -5.30 -13.97 2.01
N ASP A 69 -6.31 -13.98 1.12
CA ASP A 69 -7.47 -13.09 1.13
C ASP A 69 -7.12 -11.59 1.02
N VAL A 70 -5.96 -11.23 0.44
CA VAL A 70 -5.59 -9.85 0.15
C VAL A 70 -6.19 -9.46 -1.20
N PRO A 71 -6.99 -8.36 -1.27
CA PRO A 71 -7.49 -7.83 -2.53
C PRO A 71 -6.34 -7.38 -3.45
N VAL A 72 -6.34 -7.81 -4.69
CA VAL A 72 -5.30 -7.46 -5.66
C VAL A 72 -5.91 -7.08 -7.00
N LEU A 73 -5.33 -6.05 -7.64
CA LEU A 73 -5.64 -5.66 -9.01
C LEU A 73 -4.33 -5.55 -9.80
N ILE A 74 -4.30 -6.05 -11.02
CA ILE A 74 -3.17 -5.87 -11.94
C ILE A 74 -3.58 -4.96 -13.09
N ALA A 75 -2.85 -3.86 -13.27
CA ALA A 75 -3.03 -2.90 -14.36
C ALA A 75 -1.89 -3.00 -15.37
N ASP A 76 -2.20 -3.09 -16.66
CA ASP A 76 -1.20 -3.06 -17.75
C ASP A 76 -1.88 -2.60 -19.06
N ALA A 77 -1.15 -1.86 -19.89
CA ALA A 77 -1.61 -1.44 -21.21
C ALA A 77 -1.43 -2.53 -22.29
N ASN A 78 -0.74 -3.62 -21.98
CA ASN A 78 -0.51 -4.73 -22.90
C ASN A 78 -1.57 -5.84 -22.72
N TRP A 79 -2.40 -6.01 -23.75
CA TRP A 79 -3.49 -7.01 -23.73
C TRP A 79 -3.00 -8.45 -23.52
N SER A 80 -1.87 -8.83 -24.11
CA SER A 80 -1.33 -10.18 -23.95
C SER A 80 -0.98 -10.47 -22.49
N ARG A 81 -0.29 -9.52 -21.84
CA ARG A 81 0.08 -9.63 -20.42
C ARG A 81 -1.14 -9.67 -19.51
N ILE A 82 -2.13 -8.82 -19.77
CA ILE A 82 -3.41 -8.79 -19.02
C ILE A 82 -4.19 -10.10 -19.19
N SER A 83 -4.16 -10.70 -20.39
CA SER A 83 -4.83 -11.97 -20.63
C SER A 83 -4.24 -13.11 -19.77
N GLU A 84 -2.92 -13.12 -19.56
CA GLU A 84 -2.26 -14.09 -18.65
C GLU A 84 -2.72 -13.89 -17.19
N ALA A 85 -2.80 -12.65 -16.72
CA ALA A 85 -3.29 -12.35 -15.37
C ALA A 85 -4.77 -12.75 -15.20
N ARG A 86 -5.60 -12.53 -16.23
CA ARG A 86 -7.01 -12.94 -16.26
C ARG A 86 -7.18 -14.45 -16.23
N LEU A 87 -6.35 -15.19 -16.97
CA LEU A 87 -6.34 -16.65 -16.93
C LEU A 87 -5.93 -17.20 -15.56
N ALA A 88 -5.15 -16.43 -14.80
CA ALA A 88 -4.83 -16.71 -13.41
C ALA A 88 -5.94 -16.28 -12.42
N GLU A 89 -7.14 -15.94 -12.92
CA GLU A 89 -8.31 -15.51 -12.14
C GLU A 89 -8.05 -14.28 -11.25
N LEU A 90 -7.16 -13.39 -11.66
CA LEU A 90 -6.87 -12.14 -10.98
C LEU A 90 -7.78 -11.03 -11.50
N GLU A 91 -8.11 -10.06 -10.65
CA GLU A 91 -8.76 -8.83 -11.07
C GLU A 91 -7.79 -8.00 -11.88
N VAL A 92 -8.23 -7.46 -13.04
CA VAL A 92 -7.35 -6.78 -13.97
C VAL A 92 -7.97 -5.49 -14.51
N TRP A 93 -7.11 -4.51 -14.73
CA TRP A 93 -7.40 -3.29 -15.49
C TRP A 93 -6.58 -3.29 -16.78
N TYR A 94 -7.26 -3.21 -17.93
CA TYR A 94 -6.60 -3.05 -19.23
C TYR A 94 -6.61 -1.59 -19.65
N GLY A 95 -5.44 -0.98 -19.74
CA GLY A 95 -5.25 0.39 -20.18
C GLY A 95 -4.00 1.04 -19.57
N GLU A 96 -3.73 2.26 -20.02
CA GLU A 96 -2.66 3.07 -19.47
C GLU A 96 -3.06 3.61 -18.10
N ILE A 97 -2.27 3.27 -17.08
CA ILE A 97 -2.60 3.61 -15.68
C ILE A 97 -2.52 5.13 -15.42
N LEU A 98 -1.63 5.84 -16.11
CA LEU A 98 -1.50 7.30 -16.01
C LEU A 98 -2.53 8.07 -16.84
N SER A 99 -3.52 7.38 -17.41
CA SER A 99 -4.58 8.02 -18.18
C SER A 99 -5.67 8.62 -17.28
N GLU A 100 -6.31 9.68 -17.76
CA GLU A 100 -7.50 10.26 -17.12
C GLU A 100 -8.60 9.20 -16.91
N ALA A 101 -8.73 8.27 -17.87
CA ALA A 101 -9.69 7.17 -17.75
C ALA A 101 -9.38 6.24 -16.56
N ALA A 102 -8.11 5.99 -16.23
CA ALA A 102 -7.73 5.20 -15.06
C ALA A 102 -8.09 5.95 -13.77
N HIS A 103 -7.73 7.21 -13.65
CA HIS A 103 -8.05 8.02 -12.47
C HIS A 103 -9.57 8.14 -12.21
N HIS A 104 -10.40 8.16 -13.25
CA HIS A 104 -11.85 8.24 -13.08
C HIS A 104 -12.55 6.91 -12.86
N ASN A 105 -12.03 5.81 -13.39
CA ASN A 105 -12.72 4.51 -13.37
C ASN A 105 -12.14 3.52 -12.35
N LEU A 106 -10.89 3.69 -11.92
CA LEU A 106 -10.33 2.88 -10.85
C LEU A 106 -10.76 3.41 -9.49
N ASN A 107 -11.41 2.56 -8.74
CA ASN A 107 -11.70 2.86 -7.33
C ASN A 107 -10.44 2.64 -6.49
N LEU A 108 -9.58 3.67 -6.42
CA LEU A 108 -8.31 3.61 -5.70
C LEU A 108 -8.47 3.45 -4.20
N SER A 109 -9.63 3.83 -3.63
CA SER A 109 -9.89 3.69 -2.19
C SER A 109 -9.91 2.24 -1.69
N ARG A 110 -9.90 1.25 -2.60
CA ARG A 110 -9.76 -0.18 -2.29
C ARG A 110 -8.32 -0.63 -2.07
N PHE A 111 -7.34 0.22 -2.42
CA PHE A 111 -5.93 -0.14 -2.41
C PHE A 111 -5.15 0.81 -1.52
N ASP A 112 -4.61 0.27 -0.44
CA ASP A 112 -3.77 1.03 0.50
C ASP A 112 -2.29 0.97 0.09
N HIS A 113 -1.95 0.11 -0.89
CA HIS A 113 -0.59 -0.04 -1.40
C HIS A 113 -0.57 -0.15 -2.92
N MET A 114 0.55 0.28 -3.52
CA MET A 114 0.81 0.11 -4.94
C MET A 114 2.22 -0.41 -5.19
N VAL A 115 2.35 -1.29 -6.18
CA VAL A 115 3.64 -1.84 -6.62
C VAL A 115 3.78 -1.61 -8.13
N ALA A 116 4.68 -0.70 -8.52
CA ALA A 116 5.06 -0.49 -9.92
C ALA A 116 6.18 -1.46 -10.31
N ALA A 117 5.89 -2.39 -11.22
CA ALA A 117 6.76 -3.50 -11.59
C ALA A 117 6.76 -3.77 -13.09
N THR A 118 6.93 -2.70 -13.88
CA THR A 118 7.13 -2.78 -15.33
C THR A 118 8.62 -2.95 -15.67
N ASP A 119 8.92 -3.21 -16.92
CA ASP A 119 10.28 -3.29 -17.48
C ASP A 119 10.94 -1.92 -17.71
N ASN A 120 10.27 -0.83 -17.33
CA ASN A 120 10.76 0.54 -17.46
C ASN A 120 10.84 1.24 -16.09
N ASP A 121 12.05 1.35 -15.55
CA ASP A 121 12.31 1.93 -14.23
C ASP A 121 11.86 3.41 -14.15
N ALA A 122 12.00 4.18 -15.22
CA ALA A 122 11.56 5.58 -15.25
C ALA A 122 10.03 5.68 -15.23
N TYR A 123 9.34 4.78 -15.91
CA TYR A 123 7.88 4.69 -15.87
C TYR A 123 7.39 4.25 -14.49
N ASN A 124 8.05 3.28 -13.85
CA ASN A 124 7.74 2.88 -12.48
C ASN A 124 7.84 4.06 -11.51
N ALA A 125 8.92 4.85 -11.63
CA ALA A 125 9.09 6.04 -10.81
C ALA A 125 8.01 7.11 -11.07
N LEU A 126 7.62 7.32 -12.33
CA LEU A 126 6.57 8.25 -12.71
C LEU A 126 5.21 7.82 -12.12
N VAL A 127 4.83 6.55 -12.25
CA VAL A 127 3.61 5.97 -11.67
C VAL A 127 3.59 6.17 -10.16
N CYS A 128 4.67 5.83 -9.46
CA CYS A 128 4.75 6.02 -8.01
C CYS A 128 4.66 7.49 -7.59
N THR A 129 5.20 8.40 -8.42
CA THR A 129 5.12 9.86 -8.15
C THR A 129 3.69 10.37 -8.29
N ASP A 130 2.97 9.90 -9.30
CA ASP A 130 1.60 10.31 -9.62
C ASP A 130 0.60 9.80 -8.57
N PHE A 131 0.66 8.52 -8.22
CA PHE A 131 -0.25 7.89 -7.27
C PHE A 131 0.13 8.09 -5.79
N GLY A 132 1.36 8.50 -5.50
CA GLY A 132 1.83 8.72 -4.14
C GLY A 132 1.00 9.68 -3.29
N PRO A 133 0.45 10.80 -3.83
CA PRO A 133 -0.45 11.68 -3.08
C PRO A 133 -1.78 11.04 -2.67
N GLU A 134 -2.30 10.09 -3.44
CA GLU A 134 -3.61 9.46 -3.21
C GLU A 134 -3.50 8.23 -2.30
N ILE A 135 -2.51 7.35 -2.55
CA ILE A 135 -2.31 6.11 -1.80
C ILE A 135 -1.50 6.36 -0.52
N GLY A 136 -0.49 7.21 -0.62
CA GLY A 136 0.49 7.45 0.43
C GLY A 136 1.91 7.22 -0.09
N ARG A 137 2.82 8.18 0.15
CA ARG A 137 4.20 8.09 -0.36
C ARG A 137 5.02 6.95 0.26
N SER A 138 4.69 6.53 1.46
CA SER A 138 5.27 5.38 2.14
C SER A 138 4.72 4.04 1.65
N GLU A 139 3.58 4.06 0.94
CA GLU A 139 2.81 2.88 0.56
C GLU A 139 2.88 2.58 -0.95
N VAL A 140 3.68 3.36 -1.69
CA VAL A 140 3.96 3.13 -3.11
C VAL A 140 5.36 2.57 -3.30
N PHE A 141 5.45 1.39 -3.92
CA PHE A 141 6.67 0.63 -4.10
C PHE A 141 7.00 0.46 -5.57
N GLN A 142 8.29 0.30 -5.89
CA GLN A 142 8.73 0.02 -7.24
C GLN A 142 9.86 -1.01 -7.28
N ILE A 143 9.96 -1.73 -8.38
CA ILE A 143 11.14 -2.49 -8.75
C ILE A 143 12.09 -1.62 -9.58
N GLY A 144 13.32 -2.07 -9.75
CA GLY A 144 14.35 -1.37 -10.55
C GLY A 144 15.42 -0.74 -9.68
N LYS A 145 16.52 -0.39 -10.31
CA LYS A 145 17.61 0.36 -9.70
C LYS A 145 17.37 1.84 -9.94
N ILE A 146 17.12 2.58 -8.89
CA ILE A 146 17.11 4.03 -8.96
C ILE A 146 18.58 4.45 -9.13
N GLU A 147 18.98 4.85 -10.33
CA GLU A 147 20.34 5.39 -10.57
C GLU A 147 20.54 6.62 -9.67
N GLY A 148 21.62 6.61 -8.90
CA GLY A 148 21.92 7.68 -7.96
C GLY A 148 21.56 7.37 -6.51
N SER A 149 21.60 6.09 -6.10
CA SER A 149 21.25 5.60 -4.77
C SER A 149 22.15 6.08 -3.61
N ASP A 150 22.71 7.27 -3.72
CA ASP A 150 23.06 8.00 -2.52
C ASP A 150 21.75 8.56 -1.97
N ARG A 151 21.18 7.87 -0.97
CA ARG A 151 19.94 8.25 -0.24
C ARG A 151 19.90 9.72 0.22
N ARG A 152 21.05 10.43 0.10
CA ARG A 152 21.23 11.83 0.45
C ARG A 152 21.01 12.82 -0.70
N SER A 153 20.91 12.34 -1.95
CA SER A 153 20.83 13.21 -3.13
C SER A 153 19.52 13.15 -3.90
N MET A 154 18.64 12.17 -3.65
CA MET A 154 17.34 12.12 -4.30
C MET A 154 16.30 12.93 -3.53
N ASN A 155 15.59 13.75 -4.27
CA ASN A 155 14.40 14.44 -3.77
C ASN A 155 13.35 13.37 -3.43
N PHE A 156 12.94 13.24 -2.17
CA PHE A 156 11.91 12.29 -1.66
C PHE A 156 10.56 12.37 -2.40
N THR A 157 10.47 13.23 -3.39
CA THR A 157 9.24 13.50 -4.15
C THR A 157 9.12 12.70 -5.45
N ILE A 158 10.19 12.02 -5.90
CA ILE A 158 10.19 11.30 -7.17
C ILE A 158 10.38 9.79 -6.93
N GLY A 159 9.46 8.98 -7.46
CA GLY A 159 9.48 7.54 -7.35
C GLY A 159 8.82 6.98 -6.09
N GLY A 160 8.88 5.67 -5.93
CA GLY A 160 8.38 4.90 -4.80
C GLY A 160 9.49 4.33 -3.93
N GLN A 161 9.08 3.66 -2.85
CA GLN A 161 10.01 2.86 -2.05
C GLN A 161 10.51 1.66 -2.86
N PRO A 162 11.77 1.21 -2.68
CA PRO A 162 12.20 -0.03 -3.31
C PRO A 162 11.42 -1.21 -2.75
N LEU A 163 10.87 -2.08 -3.62
CA LEU A 163 10.16 -3.27 -3.18
C LEU A 163 11.11 -4.28 -2.49
N PHE A 164 12.36 -4.31 -2.88
CA PHE A 164 13.41 -5.21 -2.35
C PHE A 164 14.59 -4.43 -1.78
N GLN A 165 15.24 -5.00 -0.77
CA GLN A 165 16.52 -4.54 -0.26
C GLN A 165 17.54 -5.71 -0.29
N PRO A 166 18.58 -5.65 -1.15
CA PRO A 166 18.87 -4.60 -2.16
C PRO A 166 17.83 -4.57 -3.30
N PRO A 167 17.70 -3.40 -3.99
CA PRO A 167 16.75 -3.27 -5.10
C PRO A 167 17.03 -4.28 -6.22
N LYS A 168 15.96 -4.86 -6.79
CA LYS A 168 16.03 -5.82 -7.91
C LYS A 168 15.42 -5.23 -9.17
N THR A 169 16.05 -5.49 -10.30
CA THR A 169 15.55 -5.10 -11.62
C THR A 169 14.48 -6.07 -12.12
N PHE A 170 13.69 -5.63 -13.10
CA PHE A 170 12.72 -6.48 -13.79
C PHE A 170 13.36 -7.76 -14.37
N THR A 171 14.57 -7.64 -14.96
CA THR A 171 15.29 -8.77 -15.53
C THR A 171 15.69 -9.78 -14.47
N GLU A 172 16.26 -9.33 -13.35
CA GLU A 172 16.64 -10.19 -12.22
C GLU A 172 15.42 -10.94 -11.67
N LEU A 173 14.27 -10.27 -11.50
CA LEU A 173 13.03 -10.89 -11.01
C LEU A 173 12.43 -11.89 -12.02
N ARG A 174 12.48 -11.55 -13.31
CA ARG A 174 12.05 -12.45 -14.38
C ARG A 174 12.88 -13.74 -14.37
N ASP A 175 14.18 -13.61 -14.28
CA ASP A 175 15.12 -14.73 -14.32
C ASP A 175 14.93 -15.63 -13.07
N LEU A 176 14.77 -15.05 -11.88
CA LEU A 176 14.42 -15.79 -10.66
C LEU A 176 13.17 -16.65 -10.84
N VAL A 177 12.09 -16.08 -11.42
CA VAL A 177 10.83 -16.83 -11.65
C VAL A 177 11.03 -17.93 -12.69
N VAL A 178 11.83 -17.72 -13.73
CA VAL A 178 12.17 -18.74 -14.74
C VAL A 178 12.98 -19.88 -14.11
N ASP A 179 13.87 -19.57 -13.17
CA ASP A 179 14.69 -20.54 -12.44
C ASP A 179 13.90 -21.28 -11.34
N GLY A 180 12.59 -21.04 -11.25
CA GLY A 180 11.68 -21.76 -10.35
C GLY A 180 11.45 -21.12 -8.98
N TRP A 181 11.92 -19.88 -8.78
CA TRP A 181 11.61 -19.15 -7.57
C TRP A 181 10.10 -18.91 -7.42
N ASN A 182 9.56 -19.19 -6.23
CA ASN A 182 8.14 -19.12 -5.94
C ASN A 182 7.89 -18.35 -4.64
N PHE A 183 6.77 -17.64 -4.60
CA PHE A 183 6.29 -16.98 -3.39
C PHE A 183 5.80 -18.01 -2.36
N GLN A 184 6.30 -17.91 -1.16
CA GLN A 184 5.88 -18.68 0.00
C GLN A 184 5.08 -17.81 0.96
N ALA A 185 4.13 -18.41 1.67
CA ALA A 185 3.43 -17.78 2.79
C ALA A 185 3.69 -18.62 4.05
N THR A 186 4.36 -18.03 5.03
CA THR A 186 4.72 -18.70 6.28
C THR A 186 4.08 -17.96 7.44
N ARG A 187 3.19 -18.63 8.18
CA ARG A 187 2.57 -18.08 9.37
C ARG A 187 3.47 -18.29 10.57
N LEU A 188 3.74 -17.22 11.31
CA LEU A 188 4.47 -17.26 12.55
C LEU A 188 3.57 -17.73 13.71
N THR A 189 4.13 -18.52 14.59
CA THR A 189 3.49 -19.05 15.80
C THR A 189 4.44 -18.89 16.98
N GLU A 190 3.97 -19.15 18.19
CA GLU A 190 4.81 -19.16 19.40
C GLU A 190 5.98 -20.17 19.27
N GLU A 191 5.75 -21.33 18.60
CA GLU A 191 6.80 -22.37 18.42
C GLU A 191 7.71 -22.09 17.21
N PHE A 192 7.26 -21.30 16.23
CA PHE A 192 7.98 -20.95 15.01
C PHE A 192 7.92 -19.43 14.81
N ASP A 193 8.77 -18.72 15.53
CA ASP A 193 8.90 -17.28 15.51
C ASP A 193 9.76 -16.77 14.35
N TYR A 194 9.93 -15.45 14.27
CA TYR A 194 10.71 -14.82 13.19
C TYR A 194 12.20 -15.14 13.25
N GLU A 195 12.76 -15.33 14.45
CA GLU A 195 14.16 -15.70 14.63
C GLU A 195 14.40 -17.11 14.04
N ARG A 196 13.52 -18.06 14.37
CA ARG A 196 13.58 -19.42 13.84
C ARG A 196 13.33 -19.48 12.33
N PHE A 197 12.37 -18.70 11.83
CA PHE A 197 12.16 -18.52 10.38
C PHE A 197 13.43 -18.03 9.71
N SER A 198 14.06 -16.97 10.24
CA SER A 198 15.27 -16.37 9.68
C SER A 198 16.47 -17.31 9.70
N ALA A 199 16.58 -18.16 10.72
CA ALA A 199 17.64 -19.17 10.85
C ALA A 199 17.45 -20.36 9.91
N THR A 200 16.20 -20.72 9.57
CA THR A 200 15.88 -21.93 8.79
C THR A 200 15.57 -21.66 7.33
N ARG A 201 15.33 -20.40 6.96
CA ARG A 201 15.00 -20.05 5.57
C ARG A 201 16.14 -20.39 4.62
N PRO A 202 15.86 -20.90 3.39
CA PRO A 202 16.87 -21.14 2.38
C PRO A 202 17.66 -19.87 2.02
N GLU A 203 18.91 -20.02 1.60
CA GLU A 203 19.67 -18.92 1.03
C GLU A 203 18.95 -18.35 -0.20
N GLY A 204 18.97 -17.02 -0.34
CA GLY A 204 18.26 -16.33 -1.43
C GLY A 204 16.77 -16.06 -1.15
N THR A 205 16.24 -16.47 0.01
CA THR A 205 14.89 -16.08 0.42
C THR A 205 14.81 -14.58 0.70
N HIS A 206 13.89 -13.89 0.01
CA HIS A 206 13.63 -12.47 0.20
C HIS A 206 12.27 -12.29 0.87
N VAL A 207 12.28 -11.79 2.11
CA VAL A 207 11.04 -11.34 2.75
C VAL A 207 10.58 -10.06 2.06
N ILE A 208 9.35 -10.03 1.57
CA ILE A 208 8.79 -8.89 0.85
C ILE A 208 7.84 -8.10 1.74
N LEU A 209 6.92 -8.81 2.37
CA LEU A 209 5.96 -8.21 3.30
C LEU A 209 5.48 -9.25 4.31
N TRP A 210 4.79 -8.79 5.34
CA TRP A 210 3.99 -9.67 6.19
C TRP A 210 2.60 -9.10 6.41
N ILE A 211 1.66 -10.01 6.60
CA ILE A 211 0.25 -9.75 6.79
C ILE A 211 -0.06 -9.95 8.26
N ARG A 212 -0.48 -8.89 8.94
CA ARG A 212 -0.92 -8.95 10.33
C ARG A 212 -2.25 -9.71 10.47
N PRO A 213 -2.56 -10.28 11.64
CA PRO A 213 -3.89 -10.87 11.90
C PRO A 213 -5.05 -9.88 11.71
N SER A 214 -4.78 -8.57 11.83
CA SER A 214 -5.73 -7.49 11.53
C SER A 214 -6.00 -7.31 10.03
N GLY A 215 -5.21 -7.96 9.15
CA GLY A 215 -5.23 -7.78 7.71
C GLY A 215 -4.27 -6.71 7.19
N ASN A 216 -3.64 -5.91 8.05
CA ASN A 216 -2.69 -4.88 7.64
C ASN A 216 -1.45 -5.50 6.98
N LEU A 217 -0.99 -4.87 5.89
CA LEU A 217 0.19 -5.26 5.14
C LEU A 217 1.37 -4.38 5.54
N LEU A 218 2.51 -4.99 5.81
CA LEU A 218 3.73 -4.29 6.17
C LEU A 218 4.88 -4.76 5.27
N PHE A 219 5.42 -3.86 4.48
CA PHE A 219 6.51 -4.18 3.55
C PHE A 219 7.86 -4.15 4.25
N ALA A 220 8.68 -5.17 4.02
CA ALA A 220 10.00 -5.32 4.65
C ALA A 220 10.99 -4.21 4.27
N SER A 221 10.78 -3.56 3.14
CA SER A 221 11.60 -2.43 2.66
C SER A 221 11.28 -1.09 3.33
N ASN A 222 10.14 -0.98 4.02
CA ASN A 222 9.73 0.25 4.72
C ASN A 222 10.37 0.29 6.11
N GLU A 223 11.15 1.32 6.39
CA GLU A 223 11.90 1.48 7.67
C GLU A 223 11.02 1.52 8.92
N GLY A 224 9.72 1.79 8.77
CA GLY A 224 8.74 1.84 9.88
C GLY A 224 8.03 0.52 10.19
N SER A 225 8.27 -0.53 9.43
CA SER A 225 7.46 -1.77 9.51
C SER A 225 7.74 -2.63 10.75
N GLY A 226 8.90 -2.46 11.40
CA GLY A 226 9.33 -3.28 12.51
C GLY A 226 9.64 -4.72 12.08
N GLU A 227 9.59 -5.66 13.02
CA GLU A 227 9.75 -7.09 12.74
C GLU A 227 8.40 -7.82 12.78
N PRO A 228 8.24 -8.90 11.98
CA PRO A 228 7.07 -9.76 12.09
C PRO A 228 6.96 -10.42 13.46
N GLY A 229 5.74 -10.49 14.00
CA GLY A 229 5.43 -11.09 15.28
C GLY A 229 4.55 -12.33 15.16
N GLU A 230 4.19 -12.89 16.32
CA GLU A 230 3.27 -14.02 16.40
C GLU A 230 1.93 -13.72 15.69
N GLY A 231 1.45 -14.69 14.92
CA GLY A 231 0.22 -14.58 14.13
C GLY A 231 0.38 -13.91 12.79
N ASP A 232 1.52 -13.24 12.51
CA ASP A 232 1.80 -12.64 11.21
C ASP A 232 2.07 -13.72 10.15
N THR A 233 1.69 -13.45 8.91
CA THR A 233 2.00 -14.31 7.77
C THR A 233 3.03 -13.62 6.88
N ILE A 234 4.23 -14.17 6.83
CA ILE A 234 5.34 -13.67 5.99
C ILE A 234 5.13 -14.13 4.55
N ILE A 235 5.28 -13.19 3.61
CA ILE A 235 5.39 -13.47 2.17
C ILE A 235 6.85 -13.29 1.76
N SER A 236 7.44 -14.36 1.27
CA SER A 236 8.85 -14.42 0.89
C SER A 236 9.04 -15.16 -0.43
#